data_f69ed65f4b418103154bccbcb586b2c9
#
_entry.id   f69ed65f4b418103154bccbcb586b2c9
#
_cell.length_a   1.000
_cell.length_b   1.000
_cell.length_c   1.000
_cell.angle_alpha   90.00
_cell.angle_beta   90.00
_cell.angle_gamma   90.00
#
_symmetry.space_group_name_H-M   'P 1'
#
loop_
_entity.id
_entity.type
_entity.pdbx_description
1 polymer ?
#
loop_
_entity_poly.entity_id
_entity_poly.type
_entity_poly.pdbx_seq_one_letter_code
_entity_poly.pdbx_strand_id
1 'polypeptide(L)'
;MNKLKTGLYIVSTPIGNLEDITLRAKKVLSLVDYIVCENPNHSLKLLNKLGIKKKLFALHDYNEKKLIKNIENYQKNSSIALISDAGSPLISDPGFNLLQDYIKKNIFITVVPGPSSVIAGLQLAG
;
A
#
# COMPACT_ATOMS: atom_id res chain seq x y z
N MET A 1 18.11 3.73 -13.60
CA MET A 1 17.23 3.23 -12.53
C MET A 1 15.88 2.85 -13.09
N ASN A 2 15.37 1.70 -12.69
CA ASN A 2 14.12 1.19 -13.21
C ASN A 2 12.93 1.93 -12.57
N LYS A 3 12.26 2.75 -13.38
CA LYS A 3 11.03 3.40 -12.97
C LYS A 3 9.90 2.37 -13.02
N LEU A 4 9.04 2.37 -11.99
CA LEU A 4 7.87 1.52 -11.99
C LEU A 4 6.82 2.02 -12.97
N LYS A 5 6.06 1.09 -13.54
CA LYS A 5 4.90 1.40 -14.36
C LYS A 5 3.90 2.22 -13.52
N THR A 6 3.33 3.26 -14.13
CA THR A 6 2.23 4.03 -13.55
C THR A 6 1.09 3.11 -13.14
N GLY A 7 0.59 3.26 -11.93
CA GLY A 7 -0.52 2.45 -11.42
C GLY A 7 -0.53 2.28 -9.93
N LEU A 8 -1.39 1.38 -9.46
CA LEU A 8 -1.60 1.08 -8.06
C LEU A 8 -0.91 -0.24 -7.69
N TYR A 9 -0.07 -0.20 -6.67
CA TYR A 9 0.67 -1.35 -6.14
C TYR A 9 0.14 -1.64 -4.73
N ILE A 10 -0.59 -2.75 -4.58
CA ILE A 10 -1.14 -3.18 -3.30
C ILE A 10 -0.08 -4.01 -2.60
N VAL A 11 0.54 -3.46 -1.56
CA VAL A 11 1.75 -4.01 -0.95
C VAL A 11 1.49 -4.49 0.46
N SER A 12 1.81 -5.75 0.73
CA SER A 12 1.77 -6.32 2.08
C SER A 12 2.97 -5.88 2.91
N THR A 13 2.74 -5.59 4.18
CA THR A 13 3.75 -5.15 5.15
C THR A 13 3.82 -6.14 6.33
N PRO A 14 4.89 -6.08 7.16
CA PRO A 14 5.03 -7.01 8.28
C PRO A 14 3.86 -7.00 9.27
N ILE A 15 3.60 -8.14 9.89
CA ILE A 15 2.53 -8.31 10.89
C ILE A 15 3.07 -8.46 12.32
N GLY A 16 4.27 -7.99 12.57
CA GLY A 16 4.90 -8.05 13.90
C GLY A 16 6.42 -8.24 13.87
N ASN A 17 6.95 -8.70 12.76
CA ASN A 17 8.40 -8.87 12.58
C ASN A 17 8.83 -8.21 11.27
N LEU A 18 9.69 -7.21 11.39
CA LEU A 18 10.18 -6.45 10.23
C LEU A 18 10.82 -7.34 9.15
N GLU A 19 11.43 -8.44 9.55
CA GLU A 19 12.09 -9.37 8.62
C GLU A 19 11.10 -10.09 7.69
N ASP A 20 9.82 -10.09 8.03
CA ASP A 20 8.80 -10.73 7.19
C ASP A 20 8.41 -9.88 5.97
N ILE A 21 8.93 -8.68 5.82
CA ILE A 21 8.74 -7.92 4.59
C ILE A 21 9.47 -8.62 3.44
N THR A 22 8.82 -8.72 2.28
CA THR A 22 9.46 -9.33 1.12
C THR A 22 10.48 -8.37 0.49
N LEU A 23 11.48 -8.92 -0.18
CA LEU A 23 12.44 -8.12 -0.95
C LEU A 23 11.74 -7.29 -2.02
N ARG A 24 10.73 -7.86 -2.67
CA ARG A 24 9.95 -7.15 -3.70
C ARG A 24 9.14 -6.00 -3.10
N ALA A 25 8.50 -6.20 -1.94
CA ALA A 25 7.79 -5.13 -1.25
C ALA A 25 8.71 -3.96 -0.90
N LYS A 26 9.87 -4.24 -0.35
CA LYS A 26 10.87 -3.24 -0.02
C LYS A 26 11.32 -2.46 -1.26
N LYS A 27 11.56 -3.16 -2.36
CA LYS A 27 11.95 -2.56 -3.64
C LYS A 27 10.84 -1.66 -4.20
N VAL A 28 9.61 -2.14 -4.23
CA VAL A 28 8.45 -1.38 -4.73
C VAL A 28 8.23 -0.12 -3.90
N LEU A 29 8.23 -0.24 -2.57
CA LEU A 29 8.06 0.91 -1.68
C LEU A 29 9.16 1.96 -1.86
N SER A 30 10.36 1.53 -2.21
CA SER A 30 11.49 2.44 -2.51
C SER A 30 11.34 3.16 -3.85
N LEU A 31 10.65 2.56 -4.80
CA LEU A 31 10.56 3.06 -6.19
C LEU A 31 9.27 3.79 -6.52
N VAL A 32 8.18 3.57 -5.79
CA VAL A 32 6.91 4.29 -6.04
C VAL A 32 7.09 5.80 -5.83
N ASP A 33 6.25 6.56 -6.49
CA ASP A 33 6.25 8.01 -6.33
C ASP A 33 5.60 8.44 -5.01
N TYR A 34 4.52 7.76 -4.62
CA TYR A 34 3.74 8.08 -3.41
C TYR A 34 3.27 6.81 -2.72
N ILE A 35 2.96 6.93 -1.43
CA ILE A 35 2.39 5.85 -0.63
C ILE A 35 1.08 6.32 -0.01
N VAL A 36 0.03 5.52 -0.16
CA VAL A 36 -1.25 5.69 0.52
C VAL A 36 -1.30 4.69 1.67
N CYS A 37 -1.61 5.16 2.86
CA CYS A 37 -1.64 4.35 4.08
C CYS A 37 -2.78 4.78 5.00
N GLU A 38 -3.19 3.89 5.91
CA GLU A 38 -4.26 4.18 6.85
C GLU A 38 -3.80 5.17 7.93
N ASN A 39 -2.67 4.88 8.56
CA ASN A 39 -2.10 5.69 9.63
C ASN A 39 -0.67 6.13 9.28
N PRO A 40 -0.50 7.39 8.82
CA PRO A 40 0.82 7.88 8.43
C PRO A 40 1.88 7.78 9.51
N ASN A 41 1.53 8.04 10.77
CA ASN A 41 2.50 7.98 11.87
C ASN A 41 3.04 6.55 12.07
N HIS A 42 2.16 5.56 11.98
CA HIS A 42 2.55 4.15 12.06
C HIS A 42 3.40 3.72 10.86
N SER A 43 2.95 4.06 9.67
CA SER A 43 3.66 3.72 8.43
C SER A 43 5.02 4.40 8.33
N LEU A 44 5.12 5.63 8.84
CA LEU A 44 6.38 6.37 8.85
C LEU A 44 7.45 5.64 9.67
N LYS A 45 7.06 5.03 10.80
CA LYS A 45 7.99 4.23 11.63
C LYS A 45 8.53 3.04 10.84
N LEU A 46 7.68 2.33 10.13
CA LEU A 46 8.07 1.22 9.26
C LEU A 46 9.03 1.69 8.18
N LEU A 47 8.65 2.73 7.46
CA LEU A 47 9.44 3.25 6.33
C LEU A 47 10.80 3.77 6.79
N ASN A 48 10.86 4.43 7.96
CA ASN A 48 12.13 4.88 8.54
C ASN A 48 13.06 3.71 8.86
N LYS A 49 12.52 2.61 9.41
CA LYS A 49 13.31 1.40 9.68
C LYS A 49 13.86 0.78 8.40
N LEU A 50 13.14 0.94 7.29
CA LEU A 50 13.56 0.43 5.97
C LEU A 50 14.44 1.42 5.21
N GLY A 51 14.67 2.62 5.76
CA GLY A 51 15.43 3.67 5.08
C GLY A 51 14.71 4.29 3.88
N ILE A 52 13.38 4.27 3.90
CA ILE A 52 12.55 4.76 2.79
C ILE A 52 11.92 6.09 3.17
N LYS A 53 12.09 7.10 2.29
CA LYS A 53 11.45 8.41 2.45
C LYS A 53 10.53 8.66 1.25
N LYS A 54 9.21 8.72 1.52
CA LYS A 54 8.19 8.98 0.50
C LYS A 54 7.10 9.87 1.07
N LYS A 55 6.44 10.61 0.19
CA LYS A 55 5.25 11.36 0.57
C LYS A 55 4.11 10.37 0.83
N LEU A 56 3.46 10.52 1.99
CA LEU A 56 2.36 9.69 2.42
C LEU A 56 1.04 10.44 2.29
N PHE A 57 0.01 9.73 1.85
CA PHE A 57 -1.37 10.19 1.89
C PHE A 57 -2.16 9.30 2.85
N ALA A 58 -2.89 9.91 3.77
CA ALA A 58 -3.73 9.17 4.71
C ALA A 58 -5.03 8.74 4.04
N LEU A 59 -5.40 7.48 4.23
CA LEU A 59 -6.64 6.89 3.76
C LEU A 59 -7.36 6.22 4.91
N HIS A 60 -8.60 6.68 5.20
CA HIS A 60 -9.48 6.03 6.17
C HIS A 60 -10.93 6.14 5.67
N ASP A 61 -11.86 5.42 6.32
CA ASP A 61 -13.24 5.30 5.84
C ASP A 61 -13.95 6.63 5.61
N TYR A 62 -13.58 7.65 6.35
CA TYR A 62 -14.25 8.95 6.30
C TYR A 62 -13.68 9.91 5.26
N ASN A 63 -12.46 9.68 4.74
CA ASN A 63 -11.81 10.59 3.81
C ASN A 63 -11.56 10.00 2.41
N GLU A 64 -11.97 8.77 2.17
CA GLU A 64 -11.58 8.04 0.95
C GLU A 64 -11.97 8.76 -0.34
N LYS A 65 -13.21 9.27 -0.41
CA LYS A 65 -13.66 10.03 -1.58
C LYS A 65 -12.86 11.31 -1.80
N LYS A 66 -12.55 12.01 -0.71
CA LYS A 66 -11.75 13.23 -0.76
C LYS A 66 -10.31 12.92 -1.20
N LEU A 67 -9.74 11.84 -0.68
CA LEU A 67 -8.42 11.41 -1.07
C LEU A 67 -8.35 11.07 -2.56
N ILE A 68 -9.31 10.30 -3.07
CA ILE A 68 -9.37 9.95 -4.48
C ILE A 68 -9.35 11.20 -5.36
N LYS A 69 -10.14 12.20 -4.99
CA LYS A 69 -10.16 13.48 -5.71
C LYS A 69 -8.81 14.20 -5.62
N ASN A 70 -8.19 14.19 -4.47
CA ASN A 70 -6.90 14.86 -4.25
C ASN A 70 -5.75 14.23 -5.04
N ILE A 71 -5.77 12.91 -5.23
CA ILE A 71 -4.72 12.21 -5.98
C ILE A 71 -5.04 12.03 -7.46
N GLU A 72 -6.17 12.50 -7.92
CA GLU A 72 -6.62 12.32 -9.31
C GLU A 72 -5.57 12.77 -10.33
N ASN A 73 -4.89 13.88 -10.05
CA ASN A 73 -3.84 14.41 -10.93
C ASN A 73 -2.57 13.52 -10.97
N TYR A 74 -2.37 12.69 -9.95
CA TYR A 74 -1.20 11.81 -9.85
C TYR A 74 -1.45 10.44 -10.45
N GLN A 75 -2.69 9.97 -10.45
CA GLN A 75 -3.03 8.59 -10.87
C GLN A 75 -2.54 8.25 -12.28
N LYS A 76 -2.63 9.19 -13.21
CA LYS A 76 -2.27 8.97 -14.62
C LYS A 76 -0.78 9.01 -14.88
N ASN A 77 0.00 9.61 -13.98
CA ASN A 77 1.42 9.89 -14.20
C ASN A 77 2.33 9.29 -13.14
N SER A 78 1.78 8.68 -12.09
CA SER A 78 2.55 8.25 -10.94
C SER A 78 2.29 6.80 -10.56
N SER A 79 3.30 6.17 -9.98
CA SER A 79 3.16 4.89 -9.31
C SER A 79 2.83 5.15 -7.84
N ILE A 80 1.77 4.51 -7.34
CA ILE A 80 1.29 4.70 -5.98
C ILE A 80 1.18 3.34 -5.30
N ALA A 81 1.76 3.20 -4.12
CA ALA A 81 1.60 2.01 -3.30
C ALA A 81 0.48 2.22 -2.28
N LEU A 82 -0.33 1.20 -2.08
CA LEU A 82 -1.29 1.14 -0.98
C LEU A 82 -0.77 0.14 0.04
N ILE A 83 -0.62 0.59 1.28
CA ILE A 83 -0.26 -0.27 2.42
C ILE A 83 -1.29 -0.10 3.53
N SER A 84 -1.42 -1.12 4.36
CA SER A 84 -2.17 -1.05 5.62
C SER A 84 -1.20 -0.89 6.79
N ASP A 85 -1.72 -0.77 8.01
CA ASP A 85 -0.87 -0.66 9.21
C ASP A 85 -0.04 -1.93 9.39
N ALA A 86 -0.60 -3.08 9.06
CA ALA A 86 0.11 -4.36 9.09
C ALA A 86 -0.54 -5.35 8.13
N GLY A 87 0.26 -6.16 7.47
CA GLY A 87 -0.20 -7.24 6.61
C GLY A 87 -0.69 -6.79 5.24
N SER A 88 -1.69 -7.50 4.72
CA SER A 88 -2.20 -7.31 3.37
C SER A 88 -3.34 -6.29 3.35
N PRO A 89 -3.22 -5.22 2.56
CA PRO A 89 -4.28 -4.22 2.43
C PRO A 89 -5.58 -4.80 1.88
N LEU A 90 -6.69 -4.07 2.08
CA LEU A 90 -8.04 -4.39 1.58
C LEU A 90 -8.73 -5.56 2.29
N ILE A 91 -8.02 -6.28 3.16
CA ILE A 91 -8.61 -7.33 3.98
C ILE A 91 -8.99 -6.68 5.32
N SER A 92 -10.24 -6.24 5.45
CA SER A 92 -10.78 -5.49 6.61
C SER A 92 -10.18 -4.09 6.79
N ASP A 93 -9.54 -3.55 5.76
CA ASP A 93 -8.92 -2.23 5.76
C ASP A 93 -9.57 -1.31 4.72
N PRO A 94 -9.44 0.03 4.86
CA PRO A 94 -9.92 0.96 3.84
C PRO A 94 -9.18 0.78 2.51
N GLY A 95 -9.77 1.25 1.43
CA GLY A 95 -9.13 1.21 0.10
C GLY A 95 -10.01 0.63 -1.01
N PHE A 96 -11.17 0.08 -0.65
CA PHE A 96 -12.08 -0.51 -1.64
C PHE A 96 -12.48 0.51 -2.73
N ASN A 97 -12.87 1.72 -2.33
CA ASN A 97 -13.28 2.75 -3.28
C ASN A 97 -12.10 3.23 -4.13
N LEU A 98 -10.92 3.32 -3.55
CA LEU A 98 -9.70 3.65 -4.29
C LEU A 98 -9.41 2.61 -5.36
N LEU A 99 -9.50 1.33 -5.01
CA LEU A 99 -9.32 0.23 -5.94
C LEU A 99 -10.35 0.30 -7.07
N GLN A 100 -11.62 0.49 -6.73
CA GLN A 100 -12.69 0.61 -7.72
C GLN A 100 -12.49 1.80 -8.67
N ASP A 101 -12.00 2.91 -8.16
CA ASP A 101 -11.70 4.10 -8.96
C ASP A 101 -10.61 3.80 -10.00
N TYR A 102 -9.54 3.11 -9.61
CA TYR A 102 -8.50 2.68 -10.54
C TYR A 102 -9.02 1.72 -11.60
N ILE A 103 -9.89 0.77 -11.21
CA ILE A 103 -10.54 -0.18 -12.14
C ILE A 103 -11.38 0.59 -13.16
N LYS A 104 -12.22 1.51 -12.73
CA LYS A 104 -13.08 2.31 -13.61
C LYS A 104 -12.28 3.14 -14.61
N LYS A 105 -11.13 3.66 -14.18
CA LYS A 105 -10.25 4.47 -15.03
C LYS A 105 -9.34 3.64 -15.91
N ASN A 106 -9.42 2.32 -15.80
CA ASN A 106 -8.58 1.37 -16.54
C ASN A 106 -7.08 1.64 -16.35
N ILE A 107 -6.68 1.96 -15.12
CA ILE A 107 -5.29 2.20 -14.74
C ILE A 107 -4.72 0.89 -14.21
N PHE A 108 -3.45 0.62 -14.49
CA PHE A 108 -2.76 -0.59 -14.07
C PHE A 108 -2.82 -0.79 -12.55
N ILE A 109 -3.12 -2.02 -12.14
CA ILE A 109 -3.16 -2.45 -10.75
C ILE A 109 -2.38 -3.75 -10.61
N THR A 110 -1.58 -3.87 -9.58
CA THR A 110 -0.91 -5.13 -9.27
C THR A 110 -0.82 -5.34 -7.76
N VAL A 111 -0.62 -6.58 -7.36
CA VAL A 111 -0.44 -6.98 -5.97
C VAL A 111 1.00 -7.42 -5.75
N VAL A 112 1.59 -6.96 -4.66
CA VAL A 112 2.87 -7.44 -4.16
C VAL A 112 2.56 -8.28 -2.92
N PRO A 113 2.39 -9.61 -3.05
CA PRO A 113 1.97 -10.46 -1.95
C PRO A 113 3.02 -10.54 -0.83
N GLY A 114 2.56 -10.85 0.37
CA GLY A 114 3.44 -10.95 1.52
C GLY A 114 2.67 -11.40 2.76
N PRO A 115 3.08 -10.96 3.96
CA PRO A 115 2.48 -11.39 5.21
C PRO A 115 0.98 -11.13 5.28
N SER A 116 0.26 -12.08 5.90
CA SER A 116 -1.18 -11.96 6.18
C SER A 116 -1.48 -12.61 7.53
N SER A 117 -2.04 -11.83 8.45
CA SER A 117 -2.44 -12.36 9.77
C SER A 117 -3.58 -13.37 9.64
N VAL A 118 -4.44 -13.23 8.63
CA VAL A 118 -5.53 -14.18 8.36
C VAL A 118 -4.96 -15.56 8.03
N ILE A 119 -4.02 -15.62 7.11
CA ILE A 119 -3.40 -16.89 6.70
C ILE A 119 -2.56 -17.47 7.83
N ALA A 120 -1.73 -16.65 8.48
CA ALA A 120 -0.91 -17.09 9.60
C ALA A 120 -1.76 -17.62 10.76
N GLY A 121 -2.85 -16.93 11.08
CA GLY A 121 -3.80 -17.37 12.10
C GLY A 121 -4.47 -18.69 11.76
N LEU A 122 -4.90 -18.87 10.52
CA LEU A 122 -5.48 -20.13 10.04
C LEU A 122 -4.47 -21.29 10.15
N GLN A 123 -3.22 -21.05 9.82
CA GLN A 123 -2.17 -22.06 9.94
C GLN A 123 -1.95 -22.50 11.38
N LEU A 124 -1.98 -21.56 12.34
CA LEU A 124 -1.83 -21.86 13.75
C LEU A 124 -3.06 -22.56 14.34
N ALA A 125 -4.21 -22.29 13.82
CA ALA A 125 -5.46 -22.89 14.29
C ALA A 125 -5.67 -24.33 13.80
N GLY A 126 -4.95 -24.74 12.79
CA GLY A 126 -5.13 -26.07 12.18
C GLY A 126 -6.33 -26.10 11.27
#